data_81b28b308f6bae42c2b05f9069ff517e
#
_entry.id   81b28b308f6bae42c2b05f9069ff517e
#
_cell.length_a   1.000
_cell.length_b   1.000
_cell.length_c   1.000
_cell.angle_alpha   90.00
_cell.angle_beta   90.00
_cell.angle_gamma   90.00
#
_symmetry.space_group_name_H-M   'P 1'
#
loop_
_entity.id
_entity.type
_entity.pdbx_description
1 polymer ?
#
loop_
_entity_poly.entity_id
_entity_poly.type
_entity_poly.pdbx_seq_one_letter_code
_entity_poly.pdbx_strand_id
1 'polypeptide(L)'
;MRRWLLLLPLLAAPAWAKCADRPYVLETEEGLLGGENLSYEEGVLLVEGRACLERPGLALEAPWIRYLEEEGGFLAPRLSGEVEGWRLQAEGMEGKALLRVRLAKGSLRAEAERLLLERPPKGEGVFLEAPAYRVRAERATFTGEEARLQGFLATPCPCGEDLRLAMEEALFRVD
;
A
#
# COMPACT_ATOMS: atom_id res chain seq x y z
N MET A 1 7.44 22.25 -33.91
CA MET A 1 8.56 21.92 -33.12
C MET A 1 8.33 21.87 -31.62
N ARG A 2 7.52 22.68 -31.05
CA ARG A 2 7.34 22.62 -29.62
C ARG A 2 6.25 21.67 -29.17
N ARG A 3 5.55 21.08 -30.06
CA ARG A 3 4.47 20.18 -29.68
C ARG A 3 4.95 18.85 -29.12
N TRP A 4 6.13 18.47 -29.44
CA TRP A 4 6.66 17.22 -28.89
C TRP A 4 6.96 17.31 -27.41
N LEU A 5 7.00 18.49 -26.87
CA LEU A 5 7.19 18.67 -25.44
C LEU A 5 5.97 18.18 -24.65
N LEU A 6 4.83 18.16 -25.30
CA LEU A 6 3.58 17.76 -24.62
C LEU A 6 3.54 16.27 -24.34
N LEU A 7 4.42 15.50 -24.94
CA LEU A 7 4.41 14.06 -24.75
C LEU A 7 5.06 13.66 -23.43
N LEU A 8 5.91 14.51 -22.88
CA LEU A 8 6.62 14.16 -21.67
C LEU A 8 5.75 13.83 -20.46
N PRO A 9 4.70 14.59 -20.18
CA PRO A 9 3.84 14.27 -19.05
C PRO A 9 3.19 12.92 -19.16
N LEU A 10 2.90 12.48 -20.39
CA LEU A 10 2.26 11.20 -20.60
C LEU A 10 3.17 10.03 -20.27
N LEU A 11 4.46 10.21 -20.47
CA LEU A 11 5.43 9.16 -20.19
C LEU A 11 5.70 8.99 -18.70
N ALA A 12 5.42 10.01 -17.92
CA ALA A 12 5.70 9.97 -16.49
C ALA A 12 4.60 9.30 -15.67
N ALA A 13 3.43 9.07 -16.23
CA ALA A 13 2.29 8.56 -15.46
C ALA A 13 2.32 7.03 -15.36
N PRO A 14 2.33 6.45 -14.16
CA PRO A 14 2.25 5.00 -14.00
C PRO A 14 0.86 4.50 -14.43
N ALA A 15 0.84 3.35 -15.10
CA ALA A 15 -0.39 2.80 -15.65
C ALA A 15 -1.46 2.50 -14.61
N TRP A 16 -1.06 2.03 -13.43
CA TRP A 16 -2.00 1.67 -12.38
C TRP A 16 -2.47 2.84 -11.52
N ALA A 17 -1.95 4.04 -11.74
CA ALA A 17 -2.30 5.22 -10.94
C ALA A 17 -3.44 6.03 -11.54
N LYS A 18 -4.21 5.48 -12.49
CA LYS A 18 -5.24 6.24 -13.19
C LYS A 18 -6.63 5.67 -12.99
N CYS A 19 -7.06 5.68 -11.75
CA CYS A 19 -8.40 5.21 -11.42
C CYS A 19 -9.48 6.02 -12.13
N ALA A 20 -9.25 7.31 -12.34
CA ALA A 20 -10.19 8.18 -13.03
C ALA A 20 -10.44 7.80 -14.49
N ASP A 21 -9.59 6.99 -15.10
CA ASP A 21 -9.76 6.56 -16.49
C ASP A 21 -10.68 5.35 -16.65
N ARG A 22 -11.18 4.80 -15.56
CA ARG A 22 -12.11 3.68 -15.63
C ARG A 22 -13.47 4.11 -16.17
N PRO A 23 -14.22 3.20 -16.83
CA PRO A 23 -15.56 3.53 -17.34
C PRO A 23 -16.51 4.03 -16.26
N TYR A 24 -16.41 3.48 -15.03
CA TYR A 24 -17.20 3.93 -13.91
C TYR A 24 -16.28 4.42 -12.81
N VAL A 25 -16.51 5.63 -12.34
CA VAL A 25 -15.73 6.27 -11.29
C VAL A 25 -16.69 6.91 -10.30
N LEU A 26 -16.43 6.68 -9.02
CA LEU A 26 -17.24 7.22 -7.96
C LEU A 26 -16.36 7.82 -6.87
N GLU A 27 -16.73 9.01 -6.40
CA GLU A 27 -16.04 9.61 -5.26
C GLU A 27 -16.65 9.08 -3.97
N THR A 28 -15.79 8.60 -3.08
CA THR A 28 -16.19 8.19 -1.73
C THR A 28 -15.40 9.02 -0.72
N GLU A 29 -15.78 8.93 0.54
CA GLU A 29 -15.04 9.61 1.59
C GLU A 29 -13.58 9.12 1.68
N GLU A 30 -13.34 7.90 1.24
CA GLU A 30 -12.01 7.28 1.30
C GLU A 30 -11.17 7.50 0.03
N GLY A 31 -11.75 8.06 -1.03
CA GLY A 31 -11.05 8.29 -2.29
C GLY A 31 -11.88 7.95 -3.51
N LEU A 32 -11.26 7.97 -4.67
CA LEU A 32 -11.90 7.58 -5.92
C LEU A 32 -11.95 6.07 -6.03
N LEU A 33 -13.13 5.55 -6.31
CA LEU A 33 -13.34 4.13 -6.53
C LEU A 33 -13.78 3.95 -7.99
N GLY A 34 -13.12 3.08 -8.73
CA GLY A 34 -13.43 2.93 -10.13
C GLY A 34 -13.31 1.49 -10.61
N GLY A 35 -13.91 1.21 -11.76
CA GLY A 35 -13.85 -0.12 -12.36
C GLY A 35 -14.58 -0.17 -13.69
N GLU A 36 -14.59 -1.35 -14.29
CA GLU A 36 -15.26 -1.55 -15.57
C GLU A 36 -16.78 -1.76 -15.43
N ASN A 37 -17.19 -2.24 -14.28
CA ASN A 37 -18.60 -2.45 -13.96
C ASN A 37 -18.88 -1.95 -12.55
N LEU A 38 -20.06 -1.38 -12.37
CA LEU A 38 -20.49 -0.85 -11.09
C LEU A 38 -21.89 -1.34 -10.78
N SER A 39 -22.10 -1.85 -9.55
CA SER A 39 -23.43 -2.18 -9.06
C SER A 39 -23.57 -1.68 -7.64
N TYR A 40 -24.83 -1.40 -7.27
CA TYR A 40 -25.15 -0.91 -5.93
C TYR A 40 -26.38 -1.66 -5.43
N GLU A 41 -26.26 -2.25 -4.26
CA GLU A 41 -27.35 -3.00 -3.66
C GLU A 41 -27.26 -2.93 -2.14
N GLU A 42 -28.32 -2.46 -1.51
CA GLU A 42 -28.46 -2.41 -0.05
C GLU A 42 -27.25 -1.83 0.72
N GLY A 43 -26.77 -0.70 0.26
CA GLY A 43 -25.66 -0.02 0.93
C GLY A 43 -24.28 -0.57 0.58
N VAL A 44 -24.20 -1.48 -0.38
CA VAL A 44 -22.95 -2.05 -0.84
C VAL A 44 -22.69 -1.65 -2.28
N LEU A 45 -21.59 -0.96 -2.51
CA LEU A 45 -21.11 -0.65 -3.84
C LEU A 45 -20.12 -1.74 -4.26
N LEU A 46 -20.31 -2.28 -5.44
CA LEU A 46 -19.38 -3.27 -5.99
C LEU A 46 -18.83 -2.76 -7.31
N VAL A 47 -17.52 -2.63 -7.41
CA VAL A 47 -16.84 -2.36 -8.66
C VAL A 47 -16.07 -3.60 -9.07
N GLU A 48 -16.20 -3.97 -10.33
CA GLU A 48 -15.57 -5.16 -10.88
C GLU A 48 -14.81 -4.83 -12.15
N GLY A 49 -13.78 -5.63 -12.44
CA GLY A 49 -12.97 -5.43 -13.63
C GLY A 49 -11.99 -4.28 -13.43
N ARG A 50 -10.74 -4.61 -13.18
CA ARG A 50 -9.69 -3.64 -12.88
C ARG A 50 -10.17 -2.59 -11.89
N ALA A 51 -10.77 -3.08 -10.79
CA ALA A 51 -11.26 -2.20 -9.74
C ALA A 51 -10.08 -1.47 -9.11
N CYS A 52 -10.26 -0.20 -8.80
CA CYS A 52 -9.19 0.61 -8.24
C CYS A 52 -9.70 1.55 -7.15
N LEU A 53 -8.81 1.88 -6.25
CA LEU A 53 -9.05 2.86 -5.21
C LEU A 53 -7.85 3.81 -5.22
N GLU A 54 -8.12 5.10 -5.33
CA GLU A 54 -7.07 6.10 -5.43
C GLU A 54 -7.36 7.31 -4.56
N ARG A 55 -6.35 7.74 -3.84
CA ARG A 55 -6.36 9.01 -3.10
C ARG A 55 -4.92 9.48 -3.01
N PRO A 56 -4.66 10.72 -2.57
CA PRO A 56 -3.28 11.19 -2.44
C PRO A 56 -2.44 10.22 -1.60
N GLY A 57 -1.34 9.75 -2.18
CA GLY A 57 -0.45 8.82 -1.51
C GLY A 57 -0.87 7.36 -1.55
N LEU A 58 -1.98 7.02 -2.22
CA LEU A 58 -2.48 5.65 -2.28
C LEU A 58 -3.08 5.35 -3.65
N ALA A 59 -2.66 4.26 -4.24
CA ALA A 59 -3.25 3.74 -5.47
C ALA A 59 -3.28 2.22 -5.37
N LEU A 60 -4.47 1.65 -5.40
CA LEU A 60 -4.67 0.21 -5.28
C LEU A 60 -5.50 -0.31 -6.45
N GLU A 61 -5.21 -1.53 -6.85
CA GLU A 61 -5.95 -2.22 -7.90
C GLU A 61 -6.25 -3.65 -7.47
N ALA A 62 -7.45 -4.11 -7.78
CA ALA A 62 -7.91 -5.45 -7.43
C ALA A 62 -8.90 -5.95 -8.49
N PRO A 63 -9.19 -7.26 -8.54
CA PRO A 63 -10.21 -7.77 -9.46
C PRO A 63 -11.58 -7.18 -9.20
N TRP A 64 -11.91 -6.97 -7.94
CA TRP A 64 -13.14 -6.30 -7.53
C TRP A 64 -12.94 -5.66 -6.16
N ILE A 65 -13.74 -4.64 -5.86
CA ILE A 65 -13.74 -3.95 -4.58
C ILE A 65 -15.19 -3.72 -4.16
N ARG A 66 -15.53 -4.09 -2.94
CA ARG A 66 -16.80 -3.78 -2.31
C ARG A 66 -16.60 -2.64 -1.31
N TYR A 67 -17.44 -1.66 -1.39
CA TYR A 67 -17.44 -0.57 -0.43
C TYR A 67 -18.73 -0.63 0.39
N LEU A 68 -18.58 -0.75 1.70
CA LEU A 68 -19.69 -0.83 2.65
C LEU A 68 -19.94 0.58 3.19
N GLU A 69 -20.98 1.23 2.68
CA GLU A 69 -21.23 2.62 3.02
C GLU A 69 -21.45 2.88 4.52
N GLU A 70 -22.18 2.03 5.19
CA GLU A 70 -22.46 2.21 6.62
C GLU A 70 -21.19 2.13 7.46
N GLU A 71 -20.32 1.22 7.15
CA GLU A 71 -19.10 0.99 7.90
C GLU A 71 -17.93 1.85 7.41
N GLY A 72 -18.04 2.37 6.20
CA GLY A 72 -16.98 3.12 5.56
C GLY A 72 -15.75 2.28 5.23
N GLY A 73 -15.94 0.96 5.08
CA GLY A 73 -14.85 0.04 4.86
C GLY A 73 -14.93 -0.67 3.51
N PHE A 74 -13.87 -1.38 3.19
CA PHE A 74 -13.73 -2.07 1.92
C PHE A 74 -13.51 -3.55 2.12
N LEU A 75 -13.91 -4.33 1.10
CA LEU A 75 -13.52 -5.74 0.96
C LEU A 75 -12.95 -5.90 -0.44
N ALA A 76 -11.80 -6.51 -0.55
CA ALA A 76 -11.19 -6.80 -1.84
C ALA A 76 -10.20 -7.93 -1.71
N PRO A 77 -10.03 -8.77 -2.76
CA PRO A 77 -8.99 -9.78 -2.78
C PRO A 77 -7.79 -9.28 -3.56
N ARG A 78 -6.62 -9.82 -3.28
CA ARG A 78 -5.42 -9.65 -4.12
C ARG A 78 -5.24 -8.24 -4.68
N LEU A 79 -4.75 -7.35 -3.85
CA LEU A 79 -4.48 -5.98 -4.26
C LEU A 79 -3.03 -5.79 -4.61
N SER A 80 -2.79 -4.90 -5.56
CA SER A 80 -1.46 -4.42 -5.87
C SER A 80 -1.53 -2.92 -6.07
N GLY A 81 -0.41 -2.24 -5.85
CA GLY A 81 -0.39 -0.80 -6.04
C GLY A 81 0.76 -0.15 -5.31
N GLU A 82 0.47 1.01 -4.76
CA GLU A 82 1.48 1.85 -4.13
C GLU A 82 0.87 2.66 -2.99
N VAL A 83 1.62 2.78 -1.90
CA VAL A 83 1.25 3.63 -0.78
C VAL A 83 2.48 4.41 -0.35
N GLU A 84 2.37 5.74 -0.29
CA GLU A 84 3.47 6.63 0.05
C GLU A 84 4.75 6.34 -0.74
N GLY A 85 4.60 5.95 -2.01
CA GLY A 85 5.73 5.60 -2.85
C GLY A 85 6.27 4.19 -2.66
N TRP A 86 5.77 3.45 -1.69
CA TRP A 86 6.13 2.03 -1.50
C TRP A 86 5.26 1.19 -2.42
N ARG A 87 5.87 0.32 -3.21
CA ARG A 87 5.13 -0.67 -3.99
C ARG A 87 4.59 -1.72 -3.04
N LEU A 88 3.35 -2.14 -3.27
CA LEU A 88 2.76 -3.11 -2.39
C LEU A 88 1.98 -4.19 -3.14
N GLN A 89 1.88 -5.34 -2.48
CA GLN A 89 0.97 -6.42 -2.85
C GLN A 89 0.35 -6.91 -1.57
N ALA A 90 -0.94 -7.16 -1.59
CA ALA A 90 -1.67 -7.65 -0.43
C ALA A 90 -2.57 -8.78 -0.83
N GLU A 91 -2.80 -9.72 0.09
CA GLU A 91 -3.72 -10.84 -0.17
C GLU A 91 -5.17 -10.41 -0.11
N GLY A 92 -5.47 -9.37 0.63
CA GLY A 92 -6.83 -8.86 0.72
C GLY A 92 -6.91 -7.53 1.43
N MET A 93 -8.12 -6.97 1.45
CA MET A 93 -8.44 -5.76 2.20
C MET A 93 -9.73 -5.98 2.95
N GLU A 94 -9.73 -5.59 4.21
CA GLU A 94 -10.89 -5.69 5.07
C GLU A 94 -10.99 -4.45 5.93
N GLY A 95 -12.11 -3.75 5.84
CA GLY A 95 -12.27 -2.47 6.51
C GLY A 95 -11.34 -1.43 5.89
N LYS A 96 -10.43 -0.91 6.69
CA LYS A 96 -9.40 0.04 6.25
C LYS A 96 -8.00 -0.53 6.40
N ALA A 97 -7.90 -1.85 6.38
CA ALA A 97 -6.63 -2.54 6.53
C ALA A 97 -6.37 -3.47 5.36
N LEU A 98 -5.12 -3.50 4.91
CA LEU A 98 -4.63 -4.48 3.97
C LEU A 98 -4.09 -5.67 4.76
N LEU A 99 -4.29 -6.87 4.24
CA LEU A 99 -3.91 -8.10 4.90
C LEU A 99 -2.76 -8.78 4.18
N ARG A 100 -1.79 -9.23 4.95
CA ARG A 100 -0.60 -9.93 4.44
C ARG A 100 0.06 -9.15 3.30
N VAL A 101 0.67 -8.07 3.68
CA VAL A 101 1.19 -7.07 2.75
C VAL A 101 2.67 -7.24 2.54
N ARG A 102 3.10 -7.10 1.29
CA ARG A 102 4.51 -6.99 0.94
C ARG A 102 4.75 -5.60 0.42
N LEU A 103 5.77 -4.96 0.95
CA LEU A 103 6.13 -3.58 0.61
C LEU A 103 7.57 -3.53 0.13
N ALA A 104 7.84 -2.69 -0.84
CA ALA A 104 9.19 -2.53 -1.37
C ALA A 104 9.43 -1.09 -1.79
N LYS A 105 10.55 -0.55 -1.41
CA LYS A 105 11.01 0.75 -1.87
C LYS A 105 12.52 0.84 -1.75
N GLY A 106 13.19 1.17 -2.86
CA GLY A 106 14.64 1.19 -2.87
C GLY A 106 15.21 -0.18 -2.50
N SER A 107 16.13 -0.21 -1.57
CA SER A 107 16.72 -1.45 -1.07
C SER A 107 15.95 -2.08 0.08
N LEU A 108 14.87 -1.45 0.53
CA LEU A 108 14.07 -1.96 1.63
C LEU A 108 12.94 -2.85 1.14
N ARG A 109 12.74 -3.95 1.88
CA ARG A 109 11.63 -4.88 1.68
C ARG A 109 10.96 -5.09 3.02
N ALA A 110 9.65 -5.08 3.04
CA ALA A 110 8.92 -5.28 4.27
C ALA A 110 7.73 -6.21 4.04
N GLU A 111 7.38 -6.94 5.07
CA GLU A 111 6.15 -7.71 5.11
C GLU A 111 5.41 -7.32 6.37
N ALA A 112 4.10 -7.20 6.28
CA ALA A 112 3.26 -6.89 7.43
C ALA A 112 2.05 -7.79 7.42
N GLU A 113 1.62 -8.24 8.60
CA GLU A 113 0.40 -9.02 8.71
C GLU A 113 -0.81 -8.17 8.38
N ARG A 114 -0.78 -6.92 8.83
CA ARG A 114 -1.80 -5.93 8.54
C ARG A 114 -1.15 -4.58 8.26
N LEU A 115 -1.71 -3.85 7.32
CA LEU A 115 -1.31 -2.47 7.06
C LEU A 115 -2.56 -1.60 7.13
N LEU A 116 -2.61 -0.75 8.16
CA LEU A 116 -3.71 0.18 8.34
C LEU A 116 -3.53 1.36 7.39
N LEU A 117 -4.56 1.66 6.63
CA LEU A 117 -4.51 2.73 5.63
C LEU A 117 -4.77 4.09 6.27
N GLU A 118 -3.96 4.42 7.25
CA GLU A 118 -3.93 5.73 7.87
C GLU A 118 -2.93 6.61 7.15
N ARG A 119 -2.74 7.81 7.61
CA ARG A 119 -1.75 8.74 7.09
C ARG A 119 -0.79 9.17 8.18
N PRO A 120 0.44 8.67 8.17
CA PRO A 120 1.01 7.64 7.29
C PRO A 120 0.51 6.24 7.62
N PRO A 121 0.62 5.29 6.68
CA PRO A 121 0.17 3.92 6.92
C PRO A 121 0.98 3.23 8.01
N LYS A 122 0.30 2.39 8.79
CA LYS A 122 0.91 1.70 9.91
C LYS A 122 0.80 0.20 9.74
N GLY A 123 1.93 -0.49 9.79
CA GLY A 123 1.99 -1.93 9.73
C GLY A 123 1.99 -2.56 11.11
N GLU A 124 1.39 -3.75 11.20
CA GLU A 124 1.41 -4.58 12.39
C GLU A 124 2.00 -5.92 12.04
N GLY A 125 2.80 -6.49 12.95
CA GLY A 125 3.48 -7.74 12.68
C GLY A 125 4.44 -7.63 11.51
N VAL A 126 5.43 -6.75 11.61
CA VAL A 126 6.28 -6.35 10.50
C VAL A 126 7.60 -7.09 10.50
N PHE A 127 8.02 -7.52 9.32
CA PHE A 127 9.35 -8.02 9.08
C PHE A 127 9.99 -7.15 8.01
N LEU A 128 11.10 -6.50 8.35
CA LEU A 128 11.81 -5.60 7.44
C LEU A 128 13.17 -6.18 7.07
N GLU A 129 13.48 -6.15 5.79
CA GLU A 129 14.77 -6.57 5.27
C GLU A 129 15.46 -5.37 4.63
N ALA A 130 16.61 -5.03 5.18
CA ALA A 130 17.49 -3.99 4.67
C ALA A 130 18.80 -4.64 4.24
N PRO A 131 19.68 -3.93 3.50
CA PRO A 131 20.90 -4.56 3.03
C PRO A 131 21.76 -5.23 4.09
N ALA A 132 21.81 -4.65 5.29
CA ALA A 132 22.66 -5.17 6.37
C ALA A 132 21.90 -5.77 7.53
N TYR A 133 20.58 -5.69 7.53
CA TYR A 133 19.78 -6.09 8.69
C TYR A 133 18.49 -6.78 8.31
N ARG A 134 18.04 -7.68 9.20
CA ARG A 134 16.70 -8.23 9.20
C ARG A 134 16.08 -7.88 10.53
N VAL A 135 14.88 -7.32 10.50
CA VAL A 135 14.27 -6.76 11.70
C VAL A 135 12.83 -7.24 11.79
N ARG A 136 12.46 -7.73 12.98
CA ARG A 136 11.07 -7.98 13.30
C ARG A 136 10.58 -6.87 14.21
N ALA A 137 9.40 -6.37 13.93
CA ALA A 137 8.83 -5.30 14.73
C ALA A 137 7.35 -5.58 14.97
N GLU A 138 6.85 -5.13 16.10
CA GLU A 138 5.43 -5.22 16.38
C GLU A 138 4.65 -4.25 15.51
N ARG A 139 5.22 -3.07 15.29
CA ARG A 139 4.60 -2.00 14.52
C ARG A 139 5.62 -1.25 13.69
N ALA A 140 5.14 -0.70 12.59
CA ALA A 140 5.97 0.16 11.75
C ALA A 140 5.11 1.25 11.12
N THR A 141 5.71 2.40 10.89
CA THR A 141 5.10 3.49 10.15
C THR A 141 5.89 3.70 8.88
N PHE A 142 5.20 3.71 7.75
CA PHE A 142 5.84 3.87 6.44
C PHE A 142 5.56 5.24 5.86
N THR A 143 6.61 5.96 5.51
CA THR A 143 6.50 7.25 4.83
C THR A 143 7.27 7.18 3.51
N GLY A 144 7.17 8.22 2.71
CA GLY A 144 7.90 8.27 1.45
C GLY A 144 9.41 8.18 1.62
N GLU A 145 9.92 8.48 2.79
CA GLU A 145 11.36 8.56 3.04
C GLU A 145 11.90 7.47 3.96
N GLU A 146 11.04 6.86 4.77
CA GLU A 146 11.54 5.98 5.82
C GLU A 146 10.51 4.96 6.30
N ALA A 147 11.02 3.93 6.96
CA ALA A 147 10.22 3.00 7.74
C ALA A 147 10.66 3.14 9.20
N ARG A 148 9.72 3.50 10.07
CA ARG A 148 9.98 3.67 11.50
C ARG A 148 9.40 2.48 12.24
N LEU A 149 10.26 1.70 12.87
CA LEU A 149 9.90 0.46 13.54
C LEU A 149 9.81 0.67 15.05
N GLN A 150 8.84 0.01 15.68
CA GLN A 150 8.65 0.04 17.11
C GLN A 150 8.51 -1.37 17.64
N GLY A 151 9.08 -1.63 18.82
CA GLY A 151 9.02 -2.95 19.41
C GLY A 151 9.71 -3.99 18.55
N PHE A 152 11.00 -3.84 18.27
CA PHE A 152 11.67 -4.67 17.29
C PHE A 152 12.86 -5.42 17.85
N LEU A 153 13.21 -6.49 17.12
CA LEU A 153 14.41 -7.27 17.33
C LEU A 153 15.18 -7.30 16.01
N ALA A 154 16.37 -6.75 16.01
CA ALA A 154 17.18 -6.68 14.80
C ALA A 154 18.28 -7.75 14.83
N THR A 155 18.52 -8.35 13.66
CA THR A 155 19.63 -9.26 13.48
C THR A 155 20.47 -8.73 12.31
N PRO A 156 21.73 -8.38 12.54
CA PRO A 156 22.58 -7.96 11.43
C PRO A 156 22.81 -9.16 10.55
N CYS A 157 22.96 -8.96 9.31
CA CYS A 157 23.29 -9.90 8.26
C CYS A 157 22.96 -11.39 8.57
N PRO A 158 22.59 -12.20 7.60
CA PRO A 158 22.29 -13.62 7.82
C PRO A 158 23.45 -14.43 8.40
N CYS A 159 24.66 -13.92 8.25
CA CYS A 159 25.86 -14.61 8.73
C CYS A 159 26.19 -14.28 10.19
N GLY A 160 25.57 -13.27 10.77
CA GLY A 160 25.84 -12.83 12.14
C GLY A 160 24.68 -13.06 13.08
N GLU A 161 24.15 -14.26 13.08
CA GLU A 161 22.94 -14.58 13.82
C GLU A 161 23.06 -14.43 15.33
N ASP A 162 24.27 -14.42 15.84
CA ASP A 162 24.47 -14.34 17.29
C ASP A 162 24.29 -12.93 17.85
N LEU A 163 24.32 -11.92 17.01
CA LEU A 163 24.17 -10.55 17.46
C LEU A 163 22.75 -10.07 17.25
N ARG A 164 22.03 -9.86 18.34
CA ARG A 164 20.65 -9.36 18.31
C ARG A 164 20.55 -8.08 19.08
N LEU A 165 19.83 -7.11 18.50
CA LEU A 165 19.59 -5.85 19.14
C LEU A 165 18.10 -5.72 19.41
N ALA A 166 17.75 -5.49 20.69
CA ALA A 166 16.36 -5.22 21.08
C ALA A 166 16.27 -3.76 21.47
N MET A 167 15.43 -3.00 20.78
CA MET A 167 15.27 -1.57 21.00
C MET A 167 13.80 -1.21 20.87
N GLU A 168 13.43 -0.07 21.43
CA GLU A 168 12.04 0.39 21.35
C GLU A 168 11.71 0.99 19.99
N GLU A 169 12.66 1.64 19.36
CA GLU A 169 12.42 2.29 18.06
C GLU A 169 13.65 2.22 17.18
N ALA A 170 13.44 2.01 15.88
CA ALA A 170 14.48 2.06 14.88
C ALA A 170 13.96 2.75 13.62
N LEU A 171 14.87 3.38 12.90
CA LEU A 171 14.55 4.14 11.71
C LEU A 171 15.37 3.61 10.53
N PHE A 172 14.68 3.23 9.46
CA PHE A 172 15.32 2.81 8.21
C PHE A 172 14.93 3.76 7.10
N ARG A 173 15.92 4.41 6.51
CA ARG A 173 15.68 5.35 5.43
C ARG A 173 15.71 4.67 4.08
N VAL A 174 14.87 5.14 3.19
CA VAL A 174 14.85 4.69 1.81
C VAL A 174 16.01 5.35 1.09
N ASP A 175 16.78 4.57 0.37
CA ASP A 175 17.91 5.06 -0.41
C ASP A 175 17.54 5.32 -1.88
#